data_9fc9629a26745fa87e7bfb35227929d0
#
_entry.id   9fc9629a26745fa87e7bfb35227929d0
#
_cell.length_a   1.000
_cell.length_b   1.000
_cell.length_c   1.000
_cell.angle_alpha   90.00
_cell.angle_beta   90.00
_cell.angle_gamma   90.00
#
_symmetry.space_group_name_H-M   'P 1'
#
loop_
_entity.id
_entity.type
_entity.pdbx_description
1 polymer ?
#
loop_
_entity_poly.entity_id
_entity_poly.type
_entity_poly.pdbx_seq_one_letter_code
_entity_poly.pdbx_strand_id
1 'polypeptide(L)'
;IKNLLNKETINYVTQNLYSIYYNFSPMMMMGLLMLSIGLAEQVGLFGAFIKRTIAGVRPAFVFAIVSFIAINANTASNAGILGCTAVAAAVFASMGYNPWLGIILAYAAGNAGMSANVFVGNLDVLLSGINESVCSSLGIDTSTVHVLQNWYFMFACAIILTVVFTLVTTKFVRGFIGEAKDLSLIQIGSSDKDLSPLEHKALRNTAIAAVIYLALLVIICIPQNSVFRADDG
;
A
#
# COMPACT_ATOMS: atom_id res chain seq x y z
N ILE A 1 16.61 -1.81 35.24
CA ILE A 1 15.55 -1.19 34.40
C ILE A 1 15.55 0.31 34.70
N LYS A 2 15.97 1.15 33.74
CA LYS A 2 15.92 2.62 33.90
C LYS A 2 14.46 3.07 33.83
N ASN A 3 14.03 3.85 34.81
CA ASN A 3 12.69 4.43 34.82
C ASN A 3 12.63 5.55 33.76
N LEU A 4 11.83 5.34 32.72
CA LEU A 4 11.67 6.31 31.63
C LEU A 4 10.96 7.61 32.06
N LEU A 5 10.25 7.59 33.18
CA LEU A 5 9.54 8.75 33.74
C LEU A 5 10.37 9.53 34.75
N ASN A 6 11.68 9.27 34.87
CA ASN A 6 12.57 10.06 35.72
C ASN A 6 12.84 11.43 35.07
N LYS A 7 12.99 12.46 35.91
CA LYS A 7 13.29 13.84 35.50
C LYS A 7 14.51 13.94 34.58
N GLU A 8 15.54 13.14 34.83
CA GLU A 8 16.75 13.08 33.98
C GLU A 8 16.44 12.58 32.57
N THR A 9 15.64 11.52 32.45
CA THR A 9 15.26 10.95 31.15
C THR A 9 14.36 11.92 30.38
N ILE A 10 13.41 12.56 31.05
CA ILE A 10 12.55 13.57 30.41
C ILE A 10 13.38 14.76 29.92
N ASN A 11 14.28 15.27 30.73
CA ASN A 11 15.19 16.35 30.33
C ASN A 11 16.09 15.93 29.16
N TYR A 12 16.64 14.72 29.19
CA TYR A 12 17.45 14.21 28.10
C TYR A 12 16.67 14.13 26.79
N VAL A 13 15.48 13.55 26.79
CA VAL A 13 14.62 13.44 25.60
C VAL A 13 14.24 14.82 25.09
N THR A 14 13.86 15.74 25.98
CA THR A 14 13.44 17.10 25.58
C THR A 14 14.58 17.89 24.96
N GLN A 15 15.78 17.82 25.55
CA GLN A 15 16.96 18.55 25.04
C GLN A 15 17.54 17.94 23.77
N ASN A 16 17.40 16.63 23.59
CA ASN A 16 17.97 15.89 22.47
C ASN A 16 16.93 15.46 21.44
N LEU A 17 15.67 15.91 21.53
CA LEU A 17 14.57 15.48 20.66
C LEU A 17 14.93 15.61 19.18
N TYR A 18 15.49 16.74 18.77
CA TYR A 18 15.92 16.97 17.40
C TYR A 18 17.01 15.97 16.96
N SER A 19 18.02 15.76 17.80
CA SER A 19 19.12 14.83 17.51
C SER A 19 18.66 13.37 17.45
N ILE A 20 17.77 12.97 18.37
CA ILE A 20 17.18 11.64 18.37
C ILE A 20 16.38 11.40 17.09
N TYR A 21 15.56 12.38 16.70
CA TYR A 21 14.75 12.31 15.48
C TYR A 21 15.62 12.29 14.22
N TYR A 22 16.61 13.18 14.14
CA TYR A 22 17.49 13.30 12.97
C TYR A 22 18.39 12.09 12.76
N ASN A 23 18.89 11.50 13.84
CA ASN A 23 19.77 10.32 13.80
C ASN A 23 19.00 9.00 13.69
N PHE A 24 17.65 9.03 13.66
CA PHE A 24 16.86 7.84 13.44
C PHE A 24 16.92 7.44 11.97
N SER A 25 17.76 6.44 11.67
CA SER A 25 18.10 6.01 10.30
C SER A 25 16.89 5.82 9.36
N PRO A 26 15.75 5.21 9.77
CA PRO A 26 14.61 5.01 8.89
C PRO A 26 13.88 6.29 8.48
N MET A 27 14.10 7.41 9.17
CA MET A 27 13.35 8.66 8.95
C MET A 27 13.56 9.24 7.56
N MET A 28 14.79 9.24 7.07
CA MET A 28 15.13 9.72 5.73
C MET A 28 14.46 8.85 4.66
N MET A 29 14.53 7.53 4.80
CA MET A 29 13.89 6.58 3.90
C MET A 29 12.37 6.73 3.87
N MET A 30 11.74 6.85 5.04
CA MET A 30 10.29 7.10 5.15
C MET A 30 9.90 8.42 4.49
N GLY A 31 10.68 9.49 4.69
CA GLY A 31 10.43 10.78 4.07
C GLY A 31 10.44 10.70 2.54
N LEU A 32 11.43 10.03 1.97
CA LEU A 32 11.53 9.83 0.51
C LEU A 32 10.39 8.97 -0.03
N LEU A 33 10.01 7.89 0.67
CA LEU A 33 8.88 7.06 0.29
C LEU A 33 7.56 7.83 0.34
N MET A 34 7.31 8.57 1.42
CA MET A 34 6.09 9.39 1.57
C MET A 34 6.00 10.47 0.49
N LEU A 35 7.11 11.11 0.16
CA LEU A 35 7.16 12.11 -0.90
C LEU A 35 6.86 11.49 -2.26
N SER A 36 7.45 10.33 -2.57
CA SER A 36 7.23 9.62 -3.82
C SER A 36 5.79 9.13 -3.97
N ILE A 37 5.23 8.56 -2.90
CA ILE A 37 3.85 8.09 -2.86
C ILE A 37 2.88 9.27 -2.97
N GLY A 38 3.10 10.35 -2.22
CA GLY A 38 2.28 11.56 -2.26
C GLY A 38 2.28 12.22 -3.64
N LEU A 39 3.42 12.23 -4.33
CA LEU A 39 3.50 12.72 -5.71
C LEU A 39 2.68 11.83 -6.66
N ALA A 40 2.84 10.52 -6.57
CA ALA A 40 2.09 9.56 -7.39
C ALA A 40 0.57 9.68 -7.16
N GLU A 41 0.15 9.95 -5.93
CA GLU A 41 -1.23 10.20 -5.57
C GLU A 41 -1.76 11.51 -6.19
N GLN A 42 -1.02 12.62 -6.03
CA GLN A 42 -1.43 13.92 -6.54
C GLN A 42 -1.57 13.95 -8.07
N VAL A 43 -0.73 13.22 -8.78
CA VAL A 43 -0.86 13.09 -10.25
C VAL A 43 -1.95 12.09 -10.67
N GLY A 44 -2.66 11.47 -9.72
CA GLY A 44 -3.77 10.54 -10.00
C GLY A 44 -3.34 9.15 -10.47
N LEU A 45 -2.05 8.78 -10.31
CA LEU A 45 -1.52 7.50 -10.78
C LEU A 45 -2.24 6.30 -10.17
N PHE A 46 -2.49 6.34 -8.85
CA PHE A 46 -3.20 5.26 -8.15
C PHE A 46 -4.64 5.11 -8.63
N GLY A 47 -5.37 6.23 -8.79
CA GLY A 47 -6.73 6.22 -9.31
C GLY A 47 -6.81 5.62 -10.71
N ALA A 48 -5.91 6.03 -11.61
CA ALA A 48 -5.83 5.50 -12.96
C ALA A 48 -5.44 4.01 -12.98
N PHE A 49 -4.52 3.59 -12.11
CA PHE A 49 -4.11 2.18 -11.97
C PHE A 49 -5.27 1.30 -11.49
N ILE A 50 -6.01 1.73 -10.45
CA ILE A 50 -7.17 1.03 -9.91
C ILE A 50 -8.24 0.90 -11.00
N LYS A 51 -8.61 1.99 -11.67
CA LYS A 51 -9.57 1.99 -12.78
C LYS A 51 -9.17 1.00 -13.87
N ARG A 52 -7.90 1.02 -14.29
CA ARG A 52 -7.41 0.13 -15.33
C ARG A 52 -7.46 -1.35 -14.93
N THR A 53 -7.14 -1.66 -13.67
CA THR A 53 -7.12 -3.05 -13.19
C THR A 53 -8.52 -3.61 -13.06
N ILE A 54 -9.50 -2.77 -12.73
CA ILE A 54 -10.90 -3.20 -12.57
C ILE A 54 -11.65 -3.15 -13.91
N ALA A 55 -11.21 -2.35 -14.87
CA ALA A 55 -11.83 -2.24 -16.19
C ALA A 55 -11.80 -3.59 -16.92
N GLY A 56 -12.99 -4.06 -17.35
CA GLY A 56 -13.11 -5.33 -18.08
C GLY A 56 -13.14 -6.59 -17.22
N VAL A 57 -13.15 -6.48 -15.90
CA VAL A 57 -13.28 -7.62 -14.99
C VAL A 57 -14.67 -8.27 -15.11
N ARG A 58 -14.69 -9.60 -15.22
CA ARG A 58 -15.95 -10.35 -15.19
C ARG A 58 -16.63 -10.22 -13.82
N PRO A 59 -17.98 -10.08 -13.76
CA PRO A 59 -18.70 -9.90 -12.48
C PRO A 59 -18.39 -10.97 -11.41
N ALA A 60 -18.06 -12.19 -11.83
CA ALA A 60 -17.69 -13.26 -10.91
C ALA A 60 -16.40 -13.01 -10.12
N PHE A 61 -15.46 -12.24 -10.69
CA PHE A 61 -14.15 -11.98 -10.07
C PHE A 61 -14.03 -10.60 -9.44
N VAL A 62 -15.03 -9.74 -9.59
CA VAL A 62 -14.96 -8.34 -9.10
C VAL A 62 -14.70 -8.27 -7.60
N PHE A 63 -15.33 -9.13 -6.81
CA PHE A 63 -15.13 -9.17 -5.36
C PHE A 63 -13.68 -9.51 -5.00
N ALA A 64 -13.10 -10.52 -5.65
CA ALA A 64 -11.72 -10.92 -5.39
C ALA A 64 -10.70 -9.86 -5.82
N ILE A 65 -10.90 -9.27 -6.99
CA ILE A 65 -9.98 -8.26 -7.53
C ILE A 65 -10.06 -6.97 -6.71
N VAL A 66 -11.25 -6.53 -6.35
CA VAL A 66 -11.42 -5.34 -5.48
C VAL A 66 -10.83 -5.60 -4.09
N SER A 67 -11.03 -6.80 -3.51
CA SER A 67 -10.40 -7.16 -2.24
C SER A 67 -8.87 -7.10 -2.33
N PHE A 68 -8.30 -7.71 -3.36
CA PHE A 68 -6.84 -7.73 -3.55
C PHE A 68 -6.26 -6.33 -3.74
N ILE A 69 -6.89 -5.50 -4.57
CA ILE A 69 -6.45 -4.12 -4.80
C ILE A 69 -6.59 -3.31 -3.52
N ALA A 70 -7.69 -3.44 -2.79
CA ALA A 70 -7.93 -2.71 -1.56
C ALA A 70 -6.90 -3.06 -0.48
N ILE A 71 -6.56 -4.36 -0.31
CA ILE A 71 -5.51 -4.81 0.60
C ILE A 71 -4.18 -4.12 0.28
N ASN A 72 -3.83 -4.00 -0.99
CA ASN A 72 -2.60 -3.35 -1.41
C ASN A 72 -2.67 -1.80 -1.45
N ALA A 73 -3.88 -1.23 -1.44
CA ALA A 73 -4.08 0.22 -1.50
C ALA A 73 -3.53 0.96 -0.27
N ASN A 74 -3.40 0.26 0.87
CA ASN A 74 -2.81 0.85 2.07
C ASN A 74 -1.33 1.24 1.88
N THR A 75 -0.62 0.64 0.93
CA THR A 75 0.76 1.03 0.58
C THR A 75 0.83 2.49 0.14
N ALA A 76 -0.26 3.01 -0.47
CA ALA A 76 -0.43 4.41 -0.84
C ALA A 76 -1.05 5.25 0.29
N SER A 77 -0.93 4.84 1.54
CA SER A 77 -1.48 5.48 2.73
C SER A 77 -3.03 5.47 2.79
N ASN A 78 -3.60 6.22 3.74
CA ASN A 78 -5.05 6.33 3.93
C ASN A 78 -5.79 6.87 2.68
N ALA A 79 -5.13 7.69 1.90
CA ALA A 79 -5.72 8.22 0.67
C ALA A 79 -5.89 7.15 -0.40
N GLY A 80 -4.95 6.19 -0.49
CA GLY A 80 -5.10 5.01 -1.34
C GLY A 80 -6.32 4.18 -0.97
N ILE A 81 -6.56 3.97 0.34
CA ILE A 81 -7.74 3.24 0.84
C ILE A 81 -9.03 3.99 0.46
N LEU A 82 -9.10 5.30 0.71
CA LEU A 82 -10.27 6.12 0.40
C LEU A 82 -10.54 6.18 -1.11
N GLY A 83 -9.49 6.37 -1.92
CA GLY A 83 -9.58 6.35 -3.38
C GLY A 83 -10.07 5.00 -3.92
N CYS A 84 -9.52 3.89 -3.39
CA CYS A 84 -9.98 2.55 -3.74
C CYS A 84 -11.45 2.33 -3.38
N THR A 85 -11.88 2.82 -2.21
CA THR A 85 -13.27 2.71 -1.73
C THR A 85 -14.25 3.43 -2.67
N ALA A 86 -13.91 4.64 -3.11
CA ALA A 86 -14.74 5.40 -4.05
C ALA A 86 -14.86 4.70 -5.42
N VAL A 87 -13.74 4.22 -5.96
CA VAL A 87 -13.73 3.48 -7.24
C VAL A 87 -14.51 2.15 -7.11
N ALA A 88 -14.34 1.42 -6.00
CA ALA A 88 -15.09 0.19 -5.75
C ALA A 88 -16.60 0.43 -5.73
N ALA A 89 -17.08 1.51 -5.10
CA ALA A 89 -18.48 1.89 -5.12
C ALA A 89 -19.01 2.07 -6.55
N ALA A 90 -18.28 2.82 -7.37
CA ALA A 90 -18.65 3.08 -8.77
C ALA A 90 -18.67 1.80 -9.62
N VAL A 91 -17.69 0.92 -9.42
CA VAL A 91 -17.60 -0.37 -10.14
C VAL A 91 -18.74 -1.29 -9.76
N PHE A 92 -19.06 -1.44 -8.46
CA PHE A 92 -20.18 -2.28 -8.01
C PHE A 92 -21.50 -1.75 -8.53
N ALA A 93 -21.73 -0.43 -8.47
CA ALA A 93 -22.91 0.20 -9.06
C ALA A 93 -23.02 -0.09 -10.56
N SER A 94 -21.91 -0.04 -11.29
CA SER A 94 -21.88 -0.28 -12.73
C SER A 94 -22.23 -1.72 -13.13
N MET A 95 -22.00 -2.65 -12.22
CA MET A 95 -22.30 -4.07 -12.43
C MET A 95 -23.69 -4.46 -11.90
N GLY A 96 -24.49 -3.48 -11.45
CA GLY A 96 -25.82 -3.73 -10.88
C GLY A 96 -25.82 -4.18 -9.43
N TYR A 97 -24.67 -4.15 -8.75
CA TYR A 97 -24.60 -4.42 -7.31
C TYR A 97 -24.86 -3.15 -6.52
N ASN A 98 -25.25 -3.32 -5.26
CA ASN A 98 -25.35 -2.19 -4.35
C ASN A 98 -23.97 -1.56 -4.10
N PRO A 99 -23.79 -0.24 -4.31
CA PRO A 99 -22.50 0.44 -4.11
C PRO A 99 -21.92 0.27 -2.71
N TRP A 100 -22.77 0.14 -1.70
CA TRP A 100 -22.37 -0.10 -0.32
C TRP A 100 -21.55 -1.40 -0.16
N LEU A 101 -21.79 -2.41 -1.00
CA LEU A 101 -20.95 -3.62 -1.01
C LEU A 101 -19.52 -3.29 -1.39
N GLY A 102 -19.33 -2.44 -2.40
CA GLY A 102 -18.01 -1.99 -2.83
C GLY A 102 -17.31 -1.16 -1.75
N ILE A 103 -18.05 -0.23 -1.12
CA ILE A 103 -17.53 0.61 -0.03
C ILE A 103 -17.07 -0.23 1.14
N ILE A 104 -17.93 -1.10 1.64
CA ILE A 104 -17.63 -1.93 2.83
C ILE A 104 -16.47 -2.88 2.53
N LEU A 105 -16.49 -3.53 1.36
CA LEU A 105 -15.43 -4.45 0.96
C LEU A 105 -14.08 -3.74 0.87
N ALA A 106 -14.01 -2.65 0.11
CA ALA A 106 -12.75 -1.97 -0.12
C ALA A 106 -12.21 -1.30 1.15
N TYR A 107 -13.08 -0.68 1.94
CA TYR A 107 -12.67 -0.04 3.19
C TYR A 107 -12.20 -1.07 4.24
N ALA A 108 -12.94 -2.15 4.42
CA ALA A 108 -12.58 -3.20 5.37
C ALA A 108 -11.30 -3.92 4.94
N ALA A 109 -11.18 -4.28 3.66
CA ALA A 109 -10.01 -4.97 3.12
C ALA A 109 -8.76 -4.07 3.16
N GLY A 110 -8.88 -2.78 2.85
CA GLY A 110 -7.78 -1.83 2.89
C GLY A 110 -7.25 -1.63 4.32
N ASN A 111 -8.13 -1.52 5.32
CA ASN A 111 -7.69 -1.38 6.71
C ASN A 111 -7.14 -2.70 7.29
N ALA A 112 -7.75 -3.83 6.98
CA ALA A 112 -7.24 -5.14 7.41
C ALA A 112 -5.91 -5.50 6.71
N GLY A 113 -5.67 -4.95 5.52
CA GLY A 113 -4.47 -5.16 4.73
C GLY A 113 -3.22 -4.44 5.25
N MET A 114 -3.28 -3.67 6.34
CA MET A 114 -2.13 -2.89 6.83
C MET A 114 -0.86 -3.73 7.08
N SER A 115 -1.02 -5.03 7.33
CA SER A 115 0.09 -5.97 7.54
C SER A 115 0.13 -7.07 6.47
N ALA A 116 -0.47 -6.84 5.30
CA ALA A 116 -0.62 -7.84 4.27
C ALA A 116 -0.46 -7.21 2.88
N ASN A 117 0.78 -6.87 2.52
CA ASN A 117 1.09 -6.20 1.26
C ASN A 117 1.91 -7.11 0.34
N VAL A 118 1.68 -6.96 -0.96
CA VAL A 118 2.58 -7.51 -1.98
C VAL A 118 3.77 -6.57 -2.19
N PHE A 119 3.57 -5.29 -1.98
CA PHE A 119 4.60 -4.26 -2.11
C PHE A 119 5.10 -3.84 -0.72
N VAL A 120 6.38 -3.49 -0.66
CA VAL A 120 6.97 -2.93 0.55
C VAL A 120 6.34 -1.57 0.83
N GLY A 121 5.81 -1.41 2.03
CA GLY A 121 5.19 -0.18 2.49
C GLY A 121 6.05 0.60 3.50
N ASN A 122 5.56 1.76 3.91
CA ASN A 122 6.24 2.61 4.90
C ASN A 122 6.43 1.90 6.25
N LEU A 123 5.48 1.04 6.64
CA LEU A 123 5.56 0.29 7.90
C LEU A 123 6.69 -0.73 7.89
N ASP A 124 6.97 -1.37 6.75
CA ASP A 124 8.04 -2.34 6.63
C ASP A 124 9.40 -1.69 6.85
N VAL A 125 9.60 -0.51 6.23
CA VAL A 125 10.82 0.29 6.40
C VAL A 125 10.98 0.75 7.84
N LEU A 126 9.90 1.24 8.47
CA LEU A 126 9.92 1.70 9.85
C LEU A 126 10.27 0.55 10.81
N LEU A 127 9.60 -0.59 10.68
CA LEU A 127 9.79 -1.73 11.57
C LEU A 127 11.17 -2.36 11.40
N SER A 128 11.67 -2.47 10.17
CA SER A 128 13.04 -2.98 9.94
C SER A 128 14.09 -2.06 10.58
N GLY A 129 13.95 -0.73 10.47
CA GLY A 129 14.88 0.20 11.10
C GLY A 129 14.79 0.22 12.62
N ILE A 130 13.60 0.03 13.20
CA ILE A 130 13.46 -0.16 14.65
C ILE A 130 14.18 -1.45 15.09
N ASN A 131 13.96 -2.55 14.38
CA ASN A 131 14.60 -3.83 14.67
C ASN A 131 16.14 -3.71 14.57
N GLU A 132 16.65 -3.08 13.53
CA GLU A 132 18.08 -2.81 13.37
C GLU A 132 18.64 -2.03 14.56
N SER A 133 17.96 -0.94 14.96
CA SER A 133 18.38 -0.13 16.11
C SER A 133 18.38 -0.91 17.42
N VAL A 134 17.37 -1.77 17.63
CA VAL A 134 17.27 -2.62 18.83
C VAL A 134 18.38 -3.68 18.82
N CYS A 135 18.56 -4.40 17.72
CA CYS A 135 19.62 -5.41 17.58
C CYS A 135 21.00 -4.78 17.81
N SER A 136 21.29 -3.66 17.20
CA SER A 136 22.53 -2.92 17.39
C SER A 136 22.76 -2.52 18.85
N SER A 137 21.70 -2.06 19.54
CA SER A 137 21.80 -1.68 20.97
C SER A 137 22.05 -2.85 21.90
N LEU A 138 21.68 -4.05 21.49
CA LEU A 138 21.88 -5.31 22.22
C LEU A 138 23.16 -6.04 21.82
N GLY A 139 23.93 -5.52 20.86
CA GLY A 139 25.11 -6.19 20.31
C GLY A 139 24.80 -7.45 19.50
N ILE A 140 23.58 -7.55 18.98
CA ILE A 140 23.14 -8.65 18.10
C ILE A 140 23.50 -8.27 16.64
N ASP A 141 23.92 -9.26 15.87
CA ASP A 141 24.22 -9.08 14.46
C ASP A 141 22.99 -8.59 13.68
N THR A 142 23.15 -7.50 12.97
CA THR A 142 22.10 -6.85 12.17
C THR A 142 22.09 -7.26 10.70
N SER A 143 23.03 -8.11 10.27
CA SER A 143 23.20 -8.50 8.85
C SER A 143 21.95 -9.15 8.24
N THR A 144 21.11 -9.77 9.06
CA THR A 144 19.85 -10.41 8.63
C THR A 144 18.64 -9.49 8.71
N VAL A 145 18.77 -8.29 9.28
CA VAL A 145 17.67 -7.34 9.43
C VAL A 145 17.57 -6.50 8.16
N HIS A 146 16.56 -6.76 7.36
CA HIS A 146 16.29 -5.99 6.14
C HIS A 146 14.78 -5.81 5.91
N VAL A 147 14.41 -4.87 5.08
CA VAL A 147 13.01 -4.48 4.84
C VAL A 147 12.16 -5.63 4.30
N LEU A 148 12.76 -6.59 3.60
CA LEU A 148 12.06 -7.74 3.01
C LEU A 148 11.95 -8.96 3.93
N GLN A 149 12.46 -8.90 5.18
CA GLN A 149 12.49 -10.05 6.09
C GLN A 149 11.11 -10.69 6.32
N ASN A 150 10.04 -9.90 6.26
CA ASN A 150 8.66 -10.34 6.49
C ASN A 150 7.83 -10.48 5.21
N TRP A 151 8.42 -10.27 4.05
CA TRP A 151 7.72 -10.16 2.78
C TRP A 151 6.93 -11.43 2.42
N TYR A 152 7.50 -12.61 2.62
CA TYR A 152 6.82 -13.89 2.33
C TYR A 152 5.54 -14.07 3.14
N PHE A 153 5.61 -13.72 4.42
CA PHE A 153 4.44 -13.78 5.30
C PHE A 153 3.36 -12.80 4.85
N MET A 154 3.73 -11.56 4.54
CA MET A 154 2.81 -10.53 4.09
C MET A 154 2.14 -10.90 2.77
N PHE A 155 2.90 -11.44 1.83
CA PHE A 155 2.38 -11.94 0.55
C PHE A 155 1.36 -13.06 0.75
N ALA A 156 1.67 -14.05 1.59
CA ALA A 156 0.74 -15.12 1.92
C ALA A 156 -0.53 -14.58 2.59
N CYS A 157 -0.40 -13.65 3.54
CA CYS A 157 -1.52 -12.99 4.19
C CYS A 157 -2.39 -12.22 3.18
N ALA A 158 -1.81 -11.53 2.20
CA ALA A 158 -2.56 -10.80 1.18
C ALA A 158 -3.46 -11.75 0.36
N ILE A 159 -2.97 -12.93 0.01
CA ILE A 159 -3.75 -13.95 -0.70
C ILE A 159 -4.87 -14.49 0.19
N ILE A 160 -4.55 -14.88 1.42
CA ILE A 160 -5.53 -15.44 2.37
C ILE A 160 -6.64 -14.42 2.64
N LEU A 161 -6.28 -13.17 2.96
CA LEU A 161 -7.25 -12.11 3.22
C LEU A 161 -8.12 -11.81 1.99
N THR A 162 -7.55 -11.83 0.80
CA THR A 162 -8.33 -11.67 -0.44
C THR A 162 -9.43 -12.74 -0.55
N VAL A 163 -9.10 -13.99 -0.27
CA VAL A 163 -10.08 -15.08 -0.28
C VAL A 163 -11.13 -14.89 0.82
N VAL A 164 -10.69 -14.58 2.04
CA VAL A 164 -11.60 -14.37 3.19
C VAL A 164 -12.57 -13.22 2.91
N PHE A 165 -12.08 -12.05 2.50
CA PHE A 165 -12.95 -10.89 2.20
C PHE A 165 -13.90 -11.19 1.05
N THR A 166 -13.45 -11.88 0.02
CA THR A 166 -14.31 -12.31 -1.09
C THR A 166 -15.43 -13.22 -0.60
N LEU A 167 -15.12 -14.23 0.20
CA LEU A 167 -16.10 -15.19 0.72
C LEU A 167 -17.08 -14.52 1.70
N VAL A 168 -16.58 -13.72 2.63
CA VAL A 168 -17.40 -13.02 3.61
C VAL A 168 -18.37 -12.05 2.92
N THR A 169 -17.84 -11.25 1.97
CA THR A 169 -18.68 -10.28 1.27
C THR A 169 -19.73 -10.94 0.39
N THR A 170 -19.36 -12.00 -0.35
CA THR A 170 -20.31 -12.68 -1.23
C THR A 170 -21.37 -13.49 -0.50
N LYS A 171 -21.00 -14.15 0.61
CA LYS A 171 -21.92 -15.04 1.33
C LYS A 171 -22.72 -14.34 2.44
N PHE A 172 -22.12 -13.39 3.14
CA PHE A 172 -22.75 -12.76 4.32
C PHE A 172 -23.16 -11.33 4.03
N VAL A 173 -22.22 -10.45 3.63
CA VAL A 173 -22.49 -9.01 3.51
C VAL A 173 -23.51 -8.72 2.42
N ARG A 174 -23.45 -9.43 1.30
CA ARG A 174 -24.40 -9.28 0.20
C ARG A 174 -25.83 -9.60 0.62
N GLY A 175 -26.02 -10.64 1.44
CA GLY A 175 -27.35 -11.00 1.98
C GLY A 175 -27.92 -9.95 2.96
N PHE A 176 -27.04 -9.25 3.67
CA PHE A 176 -27.42 -8.24 4.66
C PHE A 176 -27.78 -6.89 4.02
N ILE A 177 -27.04 -6.48 3.00
CA ILE A 177 -27.22 -5.15 2.35
C ILE A 177 -28.38 -5.20 1.34
N GLY A 178 -28.70 -6.38 0.81
CA GLY A 178 -29.76 -6.56 -0.20
C GLY A 178 -29.39 -5.98 -1.57
N GLU A 179 -30.32 -6.09 -2.50
CA GLU A 179 -30.19 -5.51 -3.83
C GLU A 179 -30.43 -4.00 -3.80
N ALA A 180 -29.76 -3.26 -4.66
CA ALA A 180 -29.95 -1.81 -4.76
C ALA A 180 -31.37 -1.52 -5.28
N LYS A 181 -32.26 -1.08 -4.41
CA LYS A 181 -33.65 -0.76 -4.77
C LYS A 181 -33.78 0.56 -5.55
N ASP A 182 -32.83 1.48 -5.41
CA ASP A 182 -32.87 2.79 -6.08
C ASP A 182 -31.45 3.35 -6.24
N LEU A 183 -30.83 3.07 -7.37
CA LEU A 183 -29.52 3.64 -7.72
C LEU A 183 -29.61 5.12 -8.13
N SER A 184 -30.82 5.63 -8.38
CA SER A 184 -31.06 7.00 -8.82
C SER A 184 -30.75 8.07 -7.78
N LEU A 185 -30.79 7.71 -6.48
CA LEU A 185 -30.51 8.61 -5.37
C LEU A 185 -29.02 8.71 -5.03
N ILE A 186 -28.22 7.76 -5.49
CA ILE A 186 -26.79 7.79 -5.29
C ILE A 186 -26.16 8.46 -6.52
N GLN A 187 -26.05 9.77 -6.48
CA GLN A 187 -25.11 10.49 -7.34
C GLN A 187 -23.68 10.08 -6.94
N ILE A 188 -23.33 8.84 -7.26
CA ILE A 188 -21.92 8.49 -7.38
C ILE A 188 -21.48 9.38 -8.52
N GLY A 189 -20.69 10.41 -8.20
CA GLY A 189 -20.17 11.29 -9.22
C GLY A 189 -19.74 10.39 -10.37
N SER A 190 -20.16 10.72 -11.57
CA SER A 190 -19.84 9.99 -12.78
C SER A 190 -18.32 10.05 -12.97
N SER A 191 -17.62 9.35 -12.07
CA SER A 191 -16.21 9.08 -12.22
C SER A 191 -16.18 8.22 -13.46
N ASP A 192 -15.77 8.79 -14.58
CA ASP A 192 -15.66 8.08 -15.85
C ASP A 192 -15.09 6.70 -15.58
N LYS A 193 -15.91 5.67 -15.85
CA LYS A 193 -15.49 4.26 -15.68
C LYS A 193 -14.33 3.95 -16.59
N ASP A 194 -14.29 4.65 -17.71
CA ASP A 194 -13.27 4.48 -18.72
C ASP A 194 -12.14 5.49 -18.48
N LEU A 195 -10.93 4.99 -18.60
CA LEU A 195 -9.75 5.84 -18.62
C LEU A 195 -9.85 6.80 -19.80
N SER A 196 -9.63 8.07 -19.54
CA SER A 196 -9.49 9.04 -20.62
C SER A 196 -8.30 8.66 -21.53
N PRO A 197 -8.29 9.05 -22.78
CA PRO A 197 -7.15 8.81 -23.67
C PRO A 197 -5.83 9.34 -23.11
N LEU A 198 -5.90 10.41 -22.30
CA LEU A 198 -4.76 11.00 -21.62
C LEU A 198 -4.25 10.10 -20.49
N GLU A 199 -5.15 9.55 -19.67
CA GLU A 199 -4.80 8.62 -18.58
C GLU A 199 -4.20 7.32 -19.13
N HIS A 200 -4.73 6.80 -20.24
CA HIS A 200 -4.16 5.65 -20.95
C HIS A 200 -2.73 5.91 -21.41
N LYS A 201 -2.49 7.08 -22.01
CA LYS A 201 -1.16 7.48 -22.48
C LYS A 201 -0.21 7.68 -21.29
N ALA A 202 -0.69 8.31 -20.22
CA ALA A 202 0.09 8.53 -18.99
C ALA A 202 0.50 7.22 -18.34
N LEU A 203 -0.43 6.28 -18.13
CA LEU A 203 -0.13 4.96 -17.56
C LEU A 203 0.86 4.17 -18.42
N ARG A 204 0.71 4.20 -19.74
CA ARG A 204 1.64 3.54 -20.65
C ARG A 204 3.04 4.14 -20.54
N ASN A 205 3.14 5.46 -20.52
CA ASN A 205 4.44 6.14 -20.40
C ASN A 205 5.08 5.87 -19.03
N THR A 206 4.29 5.85 -17.96
CA THR A 206 4.77 5.49 -16.61
C THR A 206 5.28 4.05 -16.57
N ALA A 207 4.56 3.10 -17.19
CA ALA A 207 5.00 1.71 -17.27
C ALA A 207 6.32 1.58 -18.07
N ILE A 208 6.45 2.29 -19.19
CA ILE A 208 7.69 2.32 -19.98
C ILE A 208 8.85 2.91 -19.14
N ALA A 209 8.61 4.04 -18.47
CA ALA A 209 9.61 4.67 -17.62
C ALA A 209 10.05 3.74 -16.47
N ALA A 210 9.10 3.04 -15.83
CA ALA A 210 9.40 2.07 -14.80
C ALA A 210 10.25 0.90 -15.32
N VAL A 211 9.94 0.36 -16.49
CA VAL A 211 10.72 -0.71 -17.12
C VAL A 211 12.13 -0.22 -17.46
N ILE A 212 12.27 0.98 -18.02
CA ILE A 212 13.58 1.58 -18.32
C ILE A 212 14.38 1.77 -17.03
N TYR A 213 13.75 2.29 -15.96
CA TYR A 213 14.41 2.49 -14.68
C TYR A 213 14.88 1.17 -14.07
N LEU A 214 14.03 0.12 -14.07
CA LEU A 214 14.41 -1.21 -13.60
C LEU A 214 15.53 -1.82 -14.44
N ALA A 215 15.48 -1.67 -15.76
CA ALA A 215 16.54 -2.12 -16.64
C ALA A 215 17.88 -1.41 -16.36
N LEU A 216 17.85 -0.10 -16.13
CA LEU A 216 19.03 0.67 -15.74
C LEU A 216 19.59 0.21 -14.39
N LEU A 217 18.74 -0.01 -13.40
CA LEU A 217 19.16 -0.55 -12.09
C LEU A 217 19.85 -1.91 -12.26
N VAL A 218 19.24 -2.81 -13.02
CA VAL A 218 19.82 -4.13 -13.29
C VAL A 218 21.17 -4.01 -13.98
N ILE A 219 21.29 -3.17 -15.01
CA ILE A 219 22.54 -2.94 -15.74
C ILE A 219 23.64 -2.38 -14.82
N ILE A 220 23.26 -1.46 -13.93
CA ILE A 220 24.21 -0.85 -12.99
C ILE A 220 24.64 -1.85 -11.91
N CYS A 221 23.76 -2.77 -11.49
CA CYS A 221 24.07 -3.76 -10.46
C CYS A 221 24.78 -5.02 -10.97
N ILE A 222 24.77 -5.30 -12.27
CA ILE A 222 25.43 -6.48 -12.86
C ILE A 222 26.96 -6.48 -12.70
N PRO A 223 27.69 -5.37 -12.91
CA PRO A 223 29.15 -5.38 -12.80
C PRO A 223 29.60 -5.72 -11.37
N GLN A 224 30.59 -6.61 -11.26
CA GLN A 224 31.16 -7.01 -9.96
C GLN A 224 31.79 -5.86 -9.17
N ASN A 225 32.20 -4.79 -9.85
CA ASN A 225 32.77 -3.56 -9.26
C ASN A 225 31.72 -2.43 -9.15
N SER A 226 30.44 -2.75 -9.10
CA SER A 226 29.40 -1.72 -8.99
C SER A 226 29.42 -1.07 -7.61
N VAL A 227 29.35 0.26 -7.57
CA VAL A 227 29.23 1.07 -6.34
C VAL A 227 27.94 0.74 -5.55
N PHE A 228 26.95 0.11 -6.20
CA PHE A 228 25.67 -0.27 -5.59
C PHE A 228 25.65 -1.71 -5.07
N ARG A 229 26.78 -2.41 -5.13
CA ARG A 229 26.91 -3.77 -4.62
C ARG A 229 27.69 -3.73 -3.32
N ALA A 230 27.21 -4.42 -2.29
CA ALA A 230 27.95 -4.57 -1.05
C ALA A 230 29.25 -5.36 -1.30
N ASP A 231 30.29 -5.08 -0.51
CA ASP A 231 31.63 -5.71 -0.68
C ASP A 231 31.58 -7.23 -0.47
N ASP A 232 30.50 -7.77 0.07
CA ASP A 232 30.31 -9.19 0.39
C ASP A 232 29.66 -9.99 -0.76
N GLY A 233 29.38 -9.36 -1.90
CA GLY A 233 28.85 -10.02 -3.12
C GLY A 233 27.36 -10.15 -3.19
#